data_ca084460e78a07da70d16d76ee5dfb3b
#
_entry.id   ca084460e78a07da70d16d76ee5dfb3b
#
_cell.length_a   1.000
_cell.length_b   1.000
_cell.length_c   1.000
_cell.angle_alpha   90.00
_cell.angle_beta   90.00
_cell.angle_gamma   90.00
#
_symmetry.space_group_name_H-M   'P 1'
#
loop_
_entity.id
_entity.type
_entity.pdbx_description
1 polymer ?
#
loop_
_entity_poly.entity_id
_entity_poly.type
_entity_poly.pdbx_seq_one_letter_code
_entity_poly.pdbx_strand_id
1 'polypeptide(L)'
;MENMVESGCGENSGKPLILVADDEPSILQYIEHVLQVANYRVITATTVEEAWKIVQQQQGEIELVLTDIVMPGSIDGQDLAKRIQQLDPALPVVFITGALSEADDRAAIMVEKQLLLRKPFFPQQLIDFVGAQLHRESPSGVAR
;
A
#
# COMPACT_ATOMS: atom_id res chain seq x y z
N MET A 1 22.79 -13.75 -7.61
CA MET A 1 22.57 -13.74 -7.53
C MET A 1 22.33 -13.83 -7.22
N GLU A 2 22.27 -13.53 -7.52
CA GLU A 2 21.90 -13.41 -7.42
C GLU A 2 21.40 -13.24 -7.23
N ASN A 3 21.22 -13.08 -7.33
CA ASN A 3 20.57 -12.79 -7.34
C ASN A 3 20.19 -12.46 -7.36
N MET A 4 20.05 -12.24 -7.49
CA MET A 4 19.60 -11.92 -7.68
C MET A 4 19.31 -11.51 -7.97
N VAL A 5 19.47 -11.26 -8.09
CA VAL A 5 19.22 -10.96 -8.50
C VAL A 5 18.79 -10.73 -8.77
N GLU A 6 18.67 -10.52 -9.03
CA GLU A 6 18.24 -10.41 -9.35
C GLU A 6 17.62 -10.34 -9.48
N SER A 7 17.59 -10.24 -9.58
CA SER A 7 16.98 -10.20 -9.83
C SER A 7 16.29 -10.12 -9.99
N GLY A 8 16.55 -10.02 -9.99
CA GLY A 8 15.60 -10.25 -10.47
C GLY A 8 14.71 -9.60 -11.04
N CYS A 9 14.95 -9.24 -11.65
CA CYS A 9 14.19 -8.44 -12.25
C CYS A 9 13.32 -9.11 -13.17
N GLY A 10 13.76 -9.72 -14.04
CA GLY A 10 12.92 -10.34 -15.01
C GLY A 10 11.96 -11.27 -14.41
N GLU A 11 12.36 -11.92 -13.41
CA GLU A 11 11.53 -12.85 -12.81
C GLU A 11 10.39 -12.26 -12.11
N ASN A 12 10.50 -11.03 -11.74
CA ASN A 12 9.47 -10.39 -10.98
C ASN A 12 8.50 -9.62 -11.84
N SER A 13 8.75 -9.60 -13.12
CA SER A 13 7.86 -8.84 -13.95
C SER A 13 6.53 -9.55 -13.93
N GLY A 14 5.49 -8.92 -13.85
CA GLY A 14 4.19 -9.50 -13.76
C GLY A 14 3.63 -9.55 -12.37
N LYS A 15 4.48 -9.43 -11.35
CA LYS A 15 3.98 -9.38 -10.00
C LYS A 15 3.89 -7.93 -9.56
N PRO A 16 2.70 -7.50 -9.13
CA PRO A 16 2.56 -6.12 -8.66
C PRO A 16 3.45 -5.84 -7.47
N LEU A 17 4.02 -4.64 -7.44
CA LEU A 17 4.84 -4.20 -6.33
C LEU A 17 4.02 -3.28 -5.46
N ILE A 18 3.93 -3.60 -4.17
CA ILE A 18 3.13 -2.87 -3.21
C ILE A 18 4.04 -2.29 -2.14
N LEU A 19 3.89 -1.00 -1.89
CA LEU A 19 4.59 -0.35 -0.78
C LEU A 19 3.67 -0.34 0.42
N VAL A 20 4.16 -0.84 1.55
CA VAL A 20 3.38 -0.88 2.78
C VAL A 20 4.09 -0.04 3.84
N ALA A 21 3.38 0.92 4.41
CA ALA A 21 3.94 1.81 5.43
C ALA A 21 3.17 1.69 6.74
N ASP A 22 3.86 1.35 7.81
CA ASP A 22 3.26 1.23 9.14
C ASP A 22 4.40 1.29 10.14
N ASP A 23 4.21 1.99 11.24
CA ASP A 23 5.28 2.14 12.22
C ASP A 23 5.42 0.94 13.16
N GLU A 24 4.52 -0.02 13.09
CA GLU A 24 4.62 -1.23 13.90
C GLU A 24 5.27 -2.36 13.11
N PRO A 25 6.47 -2.78 13.49
CA PRO A 25 7.16 -3.84 12.72
C PRO A 25 6.37 -5.14 12.64
N SER A 26 5.65 -5.50 13.68
CA SER A 26 4.89 -6.75 13.65
C SER A 26 3.79 -6.72 12.61
N ILE A 27 3.16 -5.57 12.44
CA ILE A 27 2.12 -5.41 11.44
C ILE A 27 2.73 -5.47 10.05
N LEU A 28 3.88 -4.80 9.86
CA LEU A 28 4.55 -4.84 8.57
C LEU A 28 4.93 -6.27 8.18
N GLN A 29 5.45 -7.03 9.13
CA GLN A 29 5.84 -8.40 8.85
C GLN A 29 4.64 -9.25 8.48
N TYR A 30 3.54 -9.05 9.18
CA TYR A 30 2.32 -9.77 8.89
C TYR A 30 1.80 -9.46 7.48
N ILE A 31 1.71 -8.18 7.16
CA ILE A 31 1.20 -7.77 5.87
C ILE A 31 2.13 -8.25 4.76
N GLU A 32 3.43 -8.08 4.96
CA GLU A 32 4.40 -8.51 3.97
C GLU A 32 4.27 -10.00 3.68
N HIS A 33 4.17 -10.80 4.73
CA HIS A 33 4.05 -12.24 4.56
C HIS A 33 2.78 -12.61 3.80
N VAL A 34 1.66 -12.03 4.21
CA VAL A 34 0.38 -12.36 3.58
C VAL A 34 0.39 -11.99 2.10
N LEU A 35 0.91 -10.82 1.78
CA LEU A 35 0.91 -10.38 0.40
C LEU A 35 1.91 -11.16 -0.46
N GLN A 36 3.04 -11.54 0.11
CA GLN A 36 3.99 -12.37 -0.63
C GLN A 36 3.41 -13.74 -0.95
N VAL A 37 2.68 -14.32 -0.01
CA VAL A 37 2.03 -15.60 -0.25
C VAL A 37 0.98 -15.44 -1.37
N ALA A 38 0.38 -14.27 -1.48
CA ALA A 38 -0.60 -14.01 -2.53
C ALA A 38 0.04 -13.57 -3.85
N ASN A 39 1.36 -13.72 -3.96
CA ASN A 39 2.10 -13.43 -5.19
C ASN A 39 2.28 -11.96 -5.51
N TYR A 40 2.40 -11.13 -4.50
CA TYR A 40 2.77 -9.73 -4.69
C TYR A 40 4.21 -9.52 -4.23
N ARG A 41 4.87 -8.54 -4.82
CA ARG A 41 6.15 -8.07 -4.29
C ARG A 41 5.86 -6.96 -3.30
N VAL A 42 6.62 -6.87 -2.22
CA VAL A 42 6.34 -5.93 -1.15
C VAL A 42 7.61 -5.19 -0.75
N ILE A 43 7.51 -3.86 -0.61
CA ILE A 43 8.54 -3.05 0.02
C ILE A 43 7.89 -2.42 1.25
N THR A 44 8.60 -2.39 2.36
CA THR A 44 8.03 -1.86 3.61
C THR A 44 8.74 -0.59 4.03
N ALA A 45 8.04 0.26 4.75
CA ALA A 45 8.57 1.49 5.33
C ALA A 45 7.96 1.69 6.71
N THR A 46 8.75 2.21 7.65
CA THR A 46 8.27 2.43 9.01
C THR A 46 7.95 3.90 9.28
N THR A 47 8.29 4.79 8.37
CA THR A 47 7.97 6.22 8.52
C THR A 47 7.46 6.75 7.21
N VAL A 48 6.80 7.90 7.28
CA VAL A 48 6.30 8.56 6.08
C VAL A 48 7.47 9.02 5.21
N GLU A 49 8.53 9.51 5.84
CA GLU A 49 9.70 9.97 5.10
C GLU A 49 10.34 8.84 4.31
N GLU A 50 10.44 7.68 4.94
CA GLU A 50 11.01 6.53 4.26
C GLU A 50 10.12 6.12 3.10
N ALA A 51 8.80 6.08 3.33
CA ALA A 51 7.86 5.72 2.28
C ALA A 51 7.93 6.69 1.11
N TRP A 52 8.01 7.98 1.41
CA TRP A 52 8.10 9.00 0.37
C TRP A 52 9.35 8.84 -0.48
N LYS A 53 10.48 8.55 0.19
CA LYS A 53 11.72 8.33 -0.52
C LYS A 53 11.61 7.14 -1.48
N ILE A 54 10.98 6.06 -1.00
CA ILE A 54 10.81 4.87 -1.81
C ILE A 54 9.93 5.18 -3.03
N VAL A 55 8.86 5.93 -2.84
CA VAL A 55 7.98 6.30 -3.96
C VAL A 55 8.77 7.07 -5.01
N GLN A 56 9.60 8.00 -4.57
CA GLN A 56 10.39 8.80 -5.52
C GLN A 56 11.42 7.95 -6.26
N GLN A 57 12.01 6.99 -5.58
CA GLN A 57 13.03 6.14 -6.20
C GLN A 57 12.44 5.07 -7.12
N GLN A 58 11.21 4.65 -6.84
CA GLN A 58 10.60 3.54 -7.56
C GLN A 58 9.43 3.99 -8.43
N GLN A 59 9.48 5.20 -8.93
CA GLN A 59 8.40 5.69 -9.77
C GLN A 59 8.19 4.77 -10.96
N GLY A 60 6.96 4.44 -11.22
CA GLY A 60 6.64 3.55 -12.31
C GLY A 60 6.70 2.08 -11.97
N GLU A 61 7.28 1.73 -10.82
CA GLU A 61 7.37 0.35 -10.39
C GLU A 61 6.27 -0.01 -9.40
N ILE A 62 5.94 0.91 -8.50
CA ILE A 62 4.96 0.64 -7.45
C ILE A 62 3.57 0.74 -8.03
N GLU A 63 2.73 -0.25 -7.75
CA GLU A 63 1.37 -0.28 -8.28
C GLU A 63 0.32 0.04 -7.24
N LEU A 64 0.67 0.02 -5.97
CA LEU A 64 -0.28 0.33 -4.89
C LEU A 64 0.51 0.73 -3.65
N VAL A 65 0.02 1.73 -2.94
CA VAL A 65 0.58 2.12 -1.65
C VAL A 65 -0.47 1.84 -0.58
N LEU A 66 -0.07 1.10 0.44
CA LEU A 66 -0.92 0.76 1.56
C LEU A 66 -0.27 1.36 2.80
N THR A 67 -0.90 2.35 3.42
CA THR A 67 -0.27 3.06 4.52
C THR A 67 -1.20 3.19 5.72
N ASP A 68 -0.62 3.11 6.91
CA ASP A 68 -1.36 3.45 8.10
C ASP A 68 -1.67 4.94 8.05
N ILE A 69 -2.81 5.33 8.55
CA ILE A 69 -3.17 6.74 8.58
C ILE A 69 -2.37 7.47 9.66
N VAL A 70 -2.27 6.86 10.85
CA VAL A 70 -1.61 7.48 11.97
C VAL A 70 -0.19 6.98 12.08
N MET A 71 0.77 7.84 11.77
CA MET A 71 2.19 7.50 11.82
C MET A 71 2.90 8.56 12.64
N PRO A 72 4.01 8.22 13.30
CA PRO A 72 4.72 9.22 14.08
C PRO A 72 5.36 10.25 13.18
N GLY A 73 5.57 11.44 13.73
CA GLY A 73 6.21 12.52 13.01
C GLY A 73 5.24 13.64 12.70
N SER A 74 5.73 14.61 11.96
CA SER A 74 4.92 15.79 11.65
C SER A 74 3.96 15.56 10.50
N ILE A 75 4.14 14.49 9.74
CA ILE A 75 3.24 14.18 8.64
C ILE A 75 2.76 12.75 8.82
N ASP A 76 1.56 12.48 8.37
CA ASP A 76 0.95 11.17 8.54
C ASP A 76 0.63 10.52 7.17
N GLY A 77 -0.10 9.43 7.21
CA GLY A 77 -0.41 8.70 5.98
C GLY A 77 -1.24 9.50 4.98
N GLN A 78 -2.09 10.40 5.47
CA GLN A 78 -2.89 11.22 4.56
C GLN A 78 -2.02 12.25 3.85
N ASP A 79 -1.03 12.80 4.56
CA ASP A 79 -0.08 13.72 3.94
C ASP A 79 0.73 13.00 2.88
N LEU A 80 1.13 11.76 3.18
CA LEU A 80 1.85 10.95 2.19
C LEU A 80 0.99 10.77 0.95
N ALA A 81 -0.29 10.46 1.13
CA ALA A 81 -1.18 10.26 -0.01
C ALA A 81 -1.29 11.52 -0.87
N LYS A 82 -1.35 12.68 -0.24
CA LYS A 82 -1.42 13.93 -0.99
C LYS A 82 -0.18 14.16 -1.81
N ARG A 83 0.98 13.87 -1.24
CA ARG A 83 2.23 14.02 -1.97
C ARG A 83 2.32 13.07 -3.15
N ILE A 84 1.87 11.84 -2.93
CA ILE A 84 1.89 10.85 -3.98
C ILE A 84 0.96 11.25 -5.11
N GLN A 85 -0.22 11.77 -4.78
CA GLN A 85 -1.16 12.17 -5.82
C GLN A 85 -0.62 13.31 -6.67
N GLN A 86 0.18 14.17 -6.09
CA GLN A 86 0.79 15.25 -6.85
C GLN A 86 1.91 14.74 -7.75
N LEU A 87 2.62 13.73 -7.29
CA LEU A 87 3.72 13.19 -8.06
C LEU A 87 3.24 12.22 -9.15
N ASP A 88 2.30 11.37 -8.81
CA ASP A 88 1.83 10.32 -9.70
C ASP A 88 0.35 10.07 -9.43
N PRO A 89 -0.53 10.81 -10.10
CA PRO A 89 -1.96 10.68 -9.86
C PRO A 89 -2.53 9.31 -10.17
N ALA A 90 -1.82 8.50 -10.95
CA ALA A 90 -2.31 7.17 -11.29
C ALA A 90 -1.99 6.12 -10.22
N LEU A 91 -1.13 6.45 -9.26
CA LEU A 91 -0.75 5.49 -8.23
C LEU A 91 -1.79 5.50 -7.12
N PRO A 92 -2.52 4.41 -6.92
CA PRO A 92 -3.55 4.40 -5.88
C PRO A 92 -2.92 4.30 -4.49
N VAL A 93 -3.51 5.01 -3.54
CA VAL A 93 -3.09 4.95 -2.15
C VAL A 93 -4.30 4.58 -1.33
N VAL A 94 -4.17 3.53 -0.52
CA VAL A 94 -5.23 3.10 0.37
C VAL A 94 -4.69 3.01 1.78
N PHE A 95 -5.57 2.92 2.75
CA PHE A 95 -5.20 3.08 4.15
C PHE A 95 -5.55 1.90 5.00
N ILE A 96 -4.75 1.67 6.04
CA ILE A 96 -5.09 0.75 7.11
C ILE A 96 -5.02 1.53 8.41
N THR A 97 -5.83 1.19 9.37
CA THR A 97 -5.75 1.84 10.67
C THR A 97 -6.54 1.11 11.73
N GLY A 98 -6.09 1.19 12.97
CA GLY A 98 -6.86 0.76 14.13
C GLY A 98 -7.17 1.92 15.04
N ALA A 99 -6.75 3.12 14.64
CA ALA A 99 -6.79 4.26 15.53
C ALA A 99 -7.94 5.23 15.34
N LEU A 100 -8.59 5.23 14.19
CA LEU A 100 -9.67 6.17 13.95
C LEU A 100 -10.92 5.74 14.67
N SER A 101 -11.59 6.71 15.28
CA SER A 101 -12.84 6.47 15.94
C SER A 101 -13.91 6.24 14.87
N GLU A 102 -14.94 5.52 15.22
CA GLU A 102 -16.03 5.31 14.29
C GLU A 102 -16.81 6.59 14.03
N ALA A 103 -16.64 7.55 14.90
CA ALA A 103 -17.30 8.84 14.70
C ALA A 103 -16.53 9.73 13.75
N ASP A 104 -15.38 9.33 13.27
CA ASP A 104 -14.60 10.15 12.37
C ASP A 104 -15.21 10.10 10.99
N ASP A 105 -15.66 11.25 10.49
CA ASP A 105 -16.32 11.31 9.19
C ASP A 105 -15.39 10.90 8.04
N ARG A 106 -14.11 11.16 8.18
CA ARG A 106 -13.16 10.77 7.14
C ARG A 106 -13.08 9.24 7.03
N ALA A 107 -13.10 8.58 8.18
CA ALA A 107 -13.05 7.12 8.18
C ALA A 107 -14.29 6.56 7.51
N ALA A 108 -15.45 7.12 7.79
CA ALA A 108 -16.69 6.64 7.21
C ALA A 108 -16.65 6.75 5.68
N ILE A 109 -16.17 7.89 5.18
CA ILE A 109 -16.08 8.09 3.75
C ILE A 109 -15.09 7.12 3.12
N MET A 110 -13.96 6.91 3.77
CA MET A 110 -12.94 6.00 3.24
C MET A 110 -13.43 4.56 3.19
N VAL A 111 -14.14 4.14 4.21
CA VAL A 111 -14.69 2.78 4.23
C VAL A 111 -15.71 2.62 3.10
N GLU A 112 -16.55 3.60 2.94
CA GLU A 112 -17.57 3.56 1.91
C GLU A 112 -16.94 3.49 0.52
N LYS A 113 -15.85 4.18 0.31
CA LYS A 113 -15.16 4.16 -0.96
C LYS A 113 -14.18 3.01 -1.09
N GLN A 114 -14.15 2.14 -0.10
CA GLN A 114 -13.24 1.00 -0.09
C GLN A 114 -11.78 1.41 -0.13
N LEU A 115 -11.46 2.50 0.54
CA LEU A 115 -10.09 2.99 0.64
C LEU A 115 -9.45 2.73 1.98
N LEU A 116 -10.18 2.11 2.90
CA LEU A 116 -9.69 1.90 4.27
C LEU A 116 -9.99 0.49 4.73
N LEU A 117 -8.97 -0.18 5.27
CA LEU A 117 -9.12 -1.47 5.92
C LEU A 117 -8.82 -1.29 7.40
N ARG A 118 -9.75 -1.68 8.25
CA ARG A 118 -9.58 -1.50 9.69
C ARG A 118 -8.85 -2.67 10.32
N LYS A 119 -7.96 -2.37 11.25
CA LYS A 119 -7.30 -3.40 12.05
C LYS A 119 -8.22 -3.79 13.19
N PRO A 120 -8.22 -5.03 13.63
CA PRO A 120 -7.48 -6.15 13.07
C PRO A 120 -8.20 -6.72 11.85
N PHE A 121 -7.45 -7.37 10.97
CA PHE A 121 -8.06 -8.00 9.79
C PHE A 121 -7.45 -9.38 9.60
N PHE A 122 -8.21 -10.24 8.93
CA PHE A 122 -7.73 -11.57 8.59
C PHE A 122 -6.97 -11.51 7.27
N PRO A 123 -6.09 -12.49 7.03
CA PRO A 123 -5.33 -12.49 5.78
C PRO A 123 -6.19 -12.37 4.53
N GLN A 124 -7.32 -13.07 4.49
CA GLN A 124 -8.16 -13.02 3.30
C GLN A 124 -8.77 -11.65 3.09
N GLN A 125 -9.08 -10.93 4.18
CA GLN A 125 -9.61 -9.58 4.07
C GLN A 125 -8.57 -8.66 3.43
N LEU A 126 -7.30 -8.82 3.82
CA LEU A 126 -6.25 -8.01 3.26
C LEU A 126 -6.05 -8.32 1.79
N ILE A 127 -6.03 -9.60 1.44
CA ILE A 127 -5.84 -10.01 0.06
C ILE A 127 -6.97 -9.48 -0.82
N ASP A 128 -8.22 -9.59 -0.35
CA ASP A 128 -9.36 -9.11 -1.11
C ASP A 128 -9.32 -7.60 -1.28
N PHE A 129 -8.94 -6.90 -0.22
CA PHE A 129 -8.86 -5.45 -0.24
C PHE A 129 -7.82 -4.98 -1.26
N VAL A 130 -6.64 -5.57 -1.24
CA VAL A 130 -5.58 -5.22 -2.17
C VAL A 130 -5.98 -5.60 -3.60
N GLY A 131 -6.55 -6.78 -3.78
CA GLY A 131 -6.96 -7.21 -5.10
C GLY A 131 -8.01 -6.29 -5.72
N ALA A 132 -8.94 -5.82 -4.90
CA ALA A 132 -9.95 -4.89 -5.39
C ALA A 132 -9.34 -3.59 -5.88
N GLN A 133 -8.31 -3.10 -5.20
CA GLN A 133 -7.65 -1.87 -5.61
C GLN A 133 -6.92 -2.06 -6.94
N LEU A 134 -6.23 -3.16 -7.08
CA LEU A 134 -5.46 -3.40 -8.30
C LEU A 134 -6.37 -3.69 -9.50
N HIS A 135 -7.45 -4.37 -9.28
CA HIS A 135 -8.39 -4.62 -10.35
C HIS A 135 -9.10 -3.35 -10.78
N ARG A 136 -9.35 -2.44 -9.85
CA ARG A 136 -9.96 -1.20 -10.17
C ARG A 136 -9.07 -0.37 -11.09
N GLU A 137 -7.78 -0.49 -10.89
CA GLU A 137 -6.84 0.18 -11.73
C GLU A 137 -6.90 -0.34 -13.12
N SER A 138 -6.97 -1.61 -13.21
CA SER A 138 -6.88 -2.25 -14.42
C SER A 138 -7.88 -1.86 -15.37
N PRO A 139 -9.02 -1.79 -15.07
CA PRO A 139 -9.98 -1.61 -16.02
C PRO A 139 -10.04 -0.35 -16.60
N SER A 140 -9.58 0.51 -15.95
CA SER A 140 -9.57 1.71 -16.55
C SER A 140 -9.01 1.44 -17.79
N GLY A 141 -8.29 0.58 -17.71
CA GLY A 141 -7.81 0.19 -18.85
C GLY A 141 -8.88 -0.48 -19.48
N VAL A 142 -9.62 -0.82 -19.11
CA VAL A 142 -10.44 -1.33 -19.59
C VAL A 142 -10.42 -1.94 -20.33
N ALA A 143 -10.22 -1.64 -20.47
CA ALA A 143 -10.06 -2.12 -21.39
C ALA A 143 -9.71 -3.30 -21.23
N ARG A 144 -9.54 -3.71 -20.52
CA ARG A 144 -9.10 -4.90 -20.48
C ARG A 144 -9.98 -5.78 -20.41
#